data_ee93bf9fb7edba2ab29362128b78890e
#
_entry.id   ee93bf9fb7edba2ab29362128b78890e
#
_cell.length_a   1.000
_cell.length_b   1.000
_cell.length_c   1.000
_cell.angle_alpha   90.00
_cell.angle_beta   90.00
_cell.angle_gamma   90.00
#
_symmetry.space_group_name_H-M   'P 1'
#
loop_
_entity.id
_entity.type
_entity.pdbx_description
1 polymer ?
#
loop_
_entity_poly.entity_id
_entity_poly.type
_entity_poly.pdbx_seq_one_letter_code
_entity_poly.pdbx_strand_id
1 'polypeptide(L)' 'MDEDTINYYNRTFLKNKRNLIISETDKYMLPDFPITAEQLELVKQYRQALRDFTNNDYIMPDKPDFVITLN' A
#
# COMPACT_ATOMS: atom_id res chain seq x y z
N MET A 1 -1.02 -22.42 -18.61
CA MET A 1 0.12 -21.52 -18.30
C MET A 1 1.05 -22.22 -17.34
N ASP A 2 2.34 -21.96 -17.47
CA ASP A 2 3.29 -22.48 -16.49
C ASP A 2 3.31 -21.62 -15.23
N GLU A 3 3.97 -22.13 -14.20
CA GLU A 3 4.03 -21.49 -12.89
C GLU A 3 4.70 -20.10 -12.96
N ASP A 4 5.76 -19.94 -13.76
CA ASP A 4 6.48 -18.70 -13.88
C ASP A 4 5.61 -17.60 -14.50
N THR A 5 4.79 -17.96 -15.49
CA THR A 5 3.87 -17.01 -16.13
C THR A 5 2.79 -16.58 -15.15
N ILE A 6 2.24 -17.50 -14.37
CA ILE A 6 1.22 -17.21 -13.36
C ILE A 6 1.81 -16.27 -12.30
N ASN A 7 3.02 -16.54 -11.83
CA ASN A 7 3.70 -15.71 -10.84
C ASN A 7 3.96 -14.30 -11.38
N TYR A 8 4.35 -14.17 -12.65
CA TYR A 8 4.56 -12.86 -13.27
C TYR A 8 3.27 -12.02 -13.23
N TYR A 9 2.14 -12.58 -13.64
CA TYR A 9 0.87 -11.85 -13.64
C TYR A 9 0.42 -11.51 -12.23
N ASN A 10 0.57 -12.43 -11.28
CA ASN A 10 0.23 -12.16 -9.87
C ASN A 10 1.04 -11.02 -9.29
N ARG A 11 2.35 -10.98 -9.56
CA ARG A 11 3.23 -9.91 -9.09
C ARG A 11 2.89 -8.58 -9.72
N THR A 12 2.59 -8.57 -11.01
CA THR A 12 2.18 -7.35 -11.71
C THR A 12 0.87 -6.83 -11.14
N PHE A 13 -0.11 -7.70 -10.91
CA PHE A 13 -1.37 -7.32 -10.29
C PHE A 13 -1.15 -6.70 -8.91
N LEU A 14 -0.31 -7.31 -8.08
CA LEU A 14 -0.02 -6.81 -6.74
C LEU A 14 0.69 -5.46 -6.78
N LYS A 15 1.61 -5.25 -7.71
CA LYS A 15 2.28 -3.96 -7.87
C LYS A 15 1.29 -2.87 -8.26
N ASN A 16 0.37 -3.16 -9.17
CA ASN A 16 -0.66 -2.21 -9.58
C ASN A 16 -1.59 -1.89 -8.42
N LYS A 17 -2.00 -2.89 -7.67
CA LYS A 17 -2.82 -2.70 -6.49
C LYS A 17 -2.11 -1.83 -5.45
N ARG A 18 -0.82 -2.10 -5.19
CA ARG A 18 -0.01 -1.28 -4.30
C ARG A 18 0.00 0.18 -4.74
N ASN A 19 0.23 0.43 -6.03
CA ASN A 19 0.30 1.78 -6.57
C ASN A 19 -1.02 2.52 -6.38
N LEU A 20 -2.15 1.83 -6.58
CA LEU A 20 -3.47 2.41 -6.34
C LEU A 20 -3.67 2.76 -4.85
N ILE A 21 -3.25 1.87 -3.96
CA ILE A 21 -3.37 2.11 -2.52
C ILE A 21 -2.51 3.31 -2.10
N ILE A 22 -1.28 3.40 -2.58
CA ILE A 22 -0.43 4.55 -2.30
C ILE A 22 -1.10 5.84 -2.79
N SER A 23 -1.64 5.82 -4.00
CA SER A 23 -2.35 6.97 -4.56
C SER A 23 -3.55 7.38 -3.70
N GLU A 24 -4.34 6.40 -3.23
CA GLU A 24 -5.50 6.66 -2.38
C GLU A 24 -5.10 7.21 -1.01
N THR A 25 -3.90 6.90 -0.51
CA THR A 25 -3.42 7.40 0.77
C THR A 25 -2.72 8.76 0.66
N ASP A 26 -2.53 9.31 -0.54
CA ASP A 26 -1.89 10.61 -0.71
C ASP A 26 -2.62 11.73 0.04
N LYS A 27 -3.95 11.66 0.14
CA LYS A 27 -4.75 12.65 0.85
C LYS A 27 -4.34 12.81 2.32
N TYR A 28 -3.86 11.73 2.95
CA TYR A 28 -3.43 11.79 4.36
C TYR A 28 -2.14 12.57 4.54
N MET A 29 -1.40 12.80 3.47
CA MET A 29 -0.14 13.55 3.50
C MET A 29 -0.37 15.06 3.34
N LEU A 30 -1.59 15.50 3.05
CA LEU A 30 -1.90 16.91 2.90
C LEU A 30 -1.85 17.61 4.27
N PRO A 31 -1.25 18.83 4.35
CA PRO A 31 -1.11 19.53 5.64
C PRO A 31 -2.43 19.79 6.36
N ASP A 32 -3.51 19.97 5.62
CA ASP A 32 -4.83 20.30 6.18
C ASP A 32 -5.71 19.09 6.43
N PHE A 33 -5.22 17.88 6.15
CA PHE A 33 -6.03 16.68 6.36
C PHE A 33 -6.20 16.41 7.85
N PRO A 34 -7.46 16.22 8.33
CA PRO A 34 -7.74 16.15 9.77
C PRO A 34 -7.43 14.78 10.38
N ILE A 35 -6.16 14.51 10.64
CA ILE A 35 -5.71 13.31 11.36
C ILE A 35 -4.72 13.72 12.45
N THR A 36 -4.57 12.84 13.46
CA THR A 36 -3.61 13.06 14.53
C THR A 36 -2.17 12.81 14.05
N ALA A 37 -1.19 13.33 14.79
CA ALA A 37 0.22 13.06 14.50
C ALA A 37 0.53 11.57 14.57
N GLU A 38 -0.08 10.83 15.51
CA GLU A 38 0.10 9.38 15.61
C GLU A 38 -0.47 8.65 14.39
N GLN A 39 -1.66 9.07 13.95
CA GLN A 39 -2.27 8.49 12.74
C GLN A 39 -1.43 8.77 11.51
N LEU A 40 -0.91 10.00 11.39
CA LEU A 40 -0.04 10.36 10.27
C LEU A 40 1.20 9.47 10.23
N GLU A 41 1.81 9.21 11.38
CA GLU A 41 2.98 8.33 11.46
C GLU A 41 2.64 6.90 11.00
N LEU A 42 1.48 6.38 11.41
CA LEU A 42 1.02 5.06 10.97
C LEU A 42 0.80 5.01 9.45
N VAL A 43 0.26 6.09 8.87
CA VAL A 43 0.10 6.18 7.41
C VAL A 43 1.46 6.15 6.72
N LYS A 44 2.43 6.90 7.23
CA LYS A 44 3.79 6.93 6.66
C LYS A 44 4.43 5.54 6.71
N GLN A 45 4.29 4.83 7.82
CA GLN A 45 4.80 3.48 7.96
C GLN A 45 4.13 2.52 6.98
N TYR A 46 2.82 2.61 6.83
CA TYR A 46 2.06 1.79 5.89
C TYR A 46 2.53 2.06 4.44
N ARG A 47 2.65 3.32 4.05
CA ARG A 47 3.11 3.69 2.71
C ARG A 47 4.52 3.17 2.45
N GLN A 48 5.42 3.25 3.44
CA GLN A 48 6.77 2.71 3.29
C GLN A 48 6.75 1.20 3.13
N ALA A 49 5.93 0.50 3.93
CA ALA A 49 5.78 -0.95 3.81
C ALA A 49 5.22 -1.34 2.43
N LEU A 50 4.31 -0.55 1.88
CA LEU A 50 3.79 -0.77 0.52
C LEU A 50 4.89 -0.63 -0.53
N ARG A 51 5.80 0.35 -0.38
CA ARG A 51 6.91 0.51 -1.30
C ARG A 51 7.88 -0.66 -1.23
N ASP A 52 8.07 -1.21 -0.03
CA ASP A 52 9.04 -2.26 0.23
C ASP A 52 8.47 -3.67 0.07
N PHE A 53 7.18 -3.81 -0.26
CA PHE A 53 6.54 -5.14 -0.24
C PHE A 53 7.16 -6.11 -1.24
N THR A 54 7.74 -5.63 -2.34
CA THR A 54 8.43 -6.49 -3.31
C THR A 54 9.66 -7.16 -2.71
N ASN A 55 10.26 -6.55 -1.68
CA ASN A 55 11.39 -7.11 -0.95
C ASN A 55 10.93 -7.99 0.21
N ASN A 56 9.62 -8.09 0.45
CA ASN A 56 9.02 -8.88 1.51
C ASN A 56 8.07 -9.92 0.92
N ASP A 57 8.55 -10.67 -0.07
CA ASP A 57 7.84 -11.78 -0.72
C ASP A 57 6.48 -11.40 -1.29
N TYR A 58 6.29 -10.13 -1.66
CA TYR A 58 5.02 -9.62 -2.20
C TYR A 58 3.86 -9.79 -1.23
N ILE A 59 4.15 -9.76 0.08
CA ILE A 59 3.11 -9.80 1.12
C ILE A 59 2.65 -8.38 1.40
N MET A 60 1.36 -8.11 1.17
CA MET A 60 0.80 -6.77 1.40
C MET A 60 0.76 -6.49 2.90
N PRO A 61 1.17 -5.30 3.34
CA PRO A 61 1.10 -4.94 4.75
C PRO A 61 -0.33 -4.73 5.21
N ASP A 62 -0.55 -4.88 6.52
CA ASP A 62 -1.85 -4.63 7.13
C ASP A 62 -2.17 -3.13 7.09
N LYS A 63 -3.39 -2.82 6.67
CA LYS A 63 -3.85 -1.43 6.60
C LYS A 63 -4.28 -0.95 7.99
N PRO A 64 -3.86 0.25 8.43
CA PRO A 64 -4.40 0.84 9.65
C PRO A 64 -5.92 0.99 9.58
N ASP A 65 -6.61 0.79 10.70
CA ASP A 65 -8.08 0.74 10.75
C ASP A 65 -8.75 2.01 10.22
N PHE A 66 -8.14 3.16 10.46
CA PHE A 66 -8.71 4.45 10.03
C PHE A 66 -8.45 4.77 8.57
N VAL A 67 -7.56 4.03 7.89
CA VAL A 67 -7.25 4.27 6.48
C VAL A 67 -8.34 3.63 5.62
N ILE A 68 -8.98 4.45 4.79
CA ILE A 68 -10.06 4.00 3.91
C ILE A 68 -9.53 4.01 2.49
N THR A 69 -9.54 2.85 1.85
CA THR A 69 -9.16 2.71 0.44
C THR A 69 -10.23 1.87 -0.27
N LEU A 70 -10.30 2.04 -1.59
CA LEU A 70 -11.21 1.26 -2.43
C LEU A 70 -10.63 -0.10 -2.80
N ASN A 71 -9.36 -0.33 -2.47
CA ASN A 71 -8.65 -1.57 -2.79
C ASN A 71 -8.20 -2.32 -1.54
#